data_a412a3903e0813ba6f65917864dcf6ab
#
_entry.id   a412a3903e0813ba6f65917864dcf6ab
#
_cell.length_a   1.000
_cell.length_b   1.000
_cell.length_c   1.000
_cell.angle_alpha   90.00
_cell.angle_beta   90.00
_cell.angle_gamma   90.00
#
_symmetry.space_group_name_H-M   'P 1'
#
loop_
_entity.id
_entity.type
_entity.pdbx_description
1 polymer ?
#
loop_
_entity_poly.entity_id
_entity_poly.type
_entity_poly.pdbx_seq_one_letter_code
_entity_poly.pdbx_strand_id
1 'polypeptide(L)'
;MVRATTNARSRVYAAPILNQCCAFEPTKSFFNSIDPCRTHSRVLALNWRTIEWRHNSLPLGTNANRARFKGMDALSSWPRNRLLRALPSRDLKRLMPELERIRCQYRQILMDDDSSLDHVFFPDSGVVSVVAVYSDGSIIEMATIGREGFTDVQAAFGAKTSSARLLVQIQGSAAKMSRAAFTRAMESMPSVRKLMDAYVQAFLVQVMVSVACNGTHSLKQRLARWLLMMRDRSDDDALPTTQDLLAEMLGVQRPSITIAARELERAGLIERGRRQVTILDRKGLTKASCGCYQLVRERVAFHLPKTYL
;
A
#
# COMPACT_ATOMS: atom_id res chain seq x y z
N MET A 1 -28.58 -66.85 34.71
CA MET A 1 -27.99 -67.67 33.63
C MET A 1 -27.21 -66.84 32.70
N VAL A 2 -25.90 -67.15 32.68
CA VAL A 2 -24.93 -67.05 31.56
C VAL A 2 -24.64 -65.68 30.97
N ARG A 3 -23.57 -65.07 31.37
CA ARG A 3 -22.19 -64.94 30.82
C ARG A 3 -22.11 -64.62 29.31
N ALA A 4 -21.52 -63.49 28.97
CA ALA A 4 -20.23 -63.52 28.26
C ALA A 4 -19.62 -62.14 28.12
N THR A 5 -18.43 -61.97 28.62
CA THR A 5 -17.41 -60.99 28.42
C THR A 5 -16.81 -61.10 27.03
N THR A 6 -16.55 -60.02 26.33
CA THR A 6 -15.43 -59.96 25.39
C THR A 6 -14.82 -58.57 25.28
N ASN A 7 -13.61 -58.57 25.68
CA ASN A 7 -12.58 -57.50 25.55
C ASN A 7 -12.17 -57.34 24.09
N ALA A 8 -12.17 -56.15 23.54
CA ALA A 8 -11.55 -55.85 22.24
C ALA A 8 -10.55 -54.71 22.38
N ARG A 9 -9.31 -55.09 22.32
CA ARG A 9 -8.12 -54.24 22.33
C ARG A 9 -8.11 -53.32 21.11
N SER A 10 -7.93 -52.05 21.36
CA SER A 10 -7.56 -51.03 20.40
C SER A 10 -6.17 -51.34 19.79
N ARG A 11 -6.12 -51.62 18.50
CA ARG A 11 -4.88 -51.66 17.71
C ARG A 11 -4.65 -50.25 17.14
N VAL A 12 -3.58 -49.61 17.63
CA VAL A 12 -2.98 -48.45 17.02
C VAL A 12 -2.25 -48.94 15.76
N TYR A 13 -2.73 -48.52 14.60
CA TYR A 13 -1.96 -48.66 13.35
C TYR A 13 -1.10 -47.42 13.16
N ALA A 14 0.19 -47.56 13.39
CA ALA A 14 1.20 -46.65 12.90
C ALA A 14 1.37 -46.90 11.40
N ALA A 15 1.05 -45.90 10.57
CA ALA A 15 1.39 -45.91 9.15
C ALA A 15 2.82 -45.38 8.96
N PRO A 16 3.65 -45.99 8.12
CA PRO A 16 4.99 -45.50 7.84
C PRO A 16 4.93 -44.27 6.89
N ILE A 17 5.66 -43.24 7.25
CA ILE A 17 5.92 -42.08 6.41
C ILE A 17 6.84 -42.54 5.27
N LEU A 18 6.29 -42.73 4.09
CA LEU A 18 7.04 -42.92 2.85
C LEU A 18 7.58 -41.55 2.37
N ASN A 19 8.88 -41.39 2.55
CA ASN A 19 9.70 -40.41 1.85
C ASN A 19 9.64 -40.73 0.34
N GLN A 20 8.82 -40.03 -0.43
CA GLN A 20 8.98 -39.93 -1.87
C GLN A 20 9.52 -38.57 -2.20
N CYS A 21 10.84 -38.43 -2.27
CA CYS A 21 11.51 -37.42 -3.06
C CYS A 21 11.16 -37.66 -4.52
N CYS A 22 10.17 -36.91 -5.05
CA CYS A 22 10.02 -36.77 -6.48
C CYS A 22 11.19 -35.92 -6.98
N ALA A 23 12.14 -36.54 -7.65
CA ALA A 23 13.13 -35.90 -8.46
C ALA A 23 12.41 -35.16 -9.59
N PHE A 24 12.33 -33.83 -9.48
CA PHE A 24 11.95 -32.96 -10.57
C PHE A 24 13.23 -32.66 -11.36
N GLU A 25 13.37 -33.23 -12.55
CA GLU A 25 14.38 -32.79 -13.50
C GLU A 25 14.05 -31.37 -13.96
N PRO A 26 14.95 -30.39 -13.77
CA PRO A 26 14.73 -29.05 -14.32
C PRO A 26 14.99 -29.06 -15.81
N THR A 27 13.95 -28.88 -16.62
CA THR A 27 14.11 -28.51 -18.03
C THR A 27 14.91 -27.22 -18.12
N LYS A 28 16.09 -27.35 -18.69
CA LYS A 28 17.00 -26.23 -19.02
C LYS A 28 16.34 -25.30 -20.02
N SER A 29 15.82 -24.16 -19.58
CA SER A 29 15.70 -22.95 -20.42
C SER A 29 15.11 -21.75 -19.70
N PHE A 30 15.64 -21.28 -18.56
CA PHE A 30 15.31 -19.91 -18.08
C PHE A 30 16.33 -19.28 -17.11
N PHE A 31 17.45 -19.92 -16.80
CA PHE A 31 18.48 -19.33 -15.96
C PHE A 31 19.86 -19.40 -16.63
N ASN A 32 20.07 -18.59 -17.64
CA ASN A 32 21.41 -18.31 -18.19
C ASN A 32 21.63 -16.80 -18.23
N SER A 33 22.03 -16.21 -17.14
CA SER A 33 23.01 -15.11 -17.06
C SER A 33 23.23 -14.59 -15.64
N ILE A 34 23.60 -15.47 -14.70
CA ILE A 34 24.32 -15.03 -13.50
C ILE A 34 25.37 -16.09 -13.25
N ASP A 35 26.61 -15.79 -13.61
CA ASP A 35 27.78 -16.62 -13.30
C ASP A 35 28.27 -16.28 -11.88
N PRO A 36 28.24 -17.22 -10.89
CA PRO A 36 28.60 -16.94 -9.50
C PRO A 36 30.11 -17.01 -9.23
N CYS A 37 30.97 -17.21 -10.23
CA CYS A 37 32.38 -17.50 -10.02
C CYS A 37 33.35 -16.51 -10.66
N ARG A 38 33.12 -15.19 -10.58
CA ARG A 38 34.13 -14.18 -10.82
C ARG A 38 34.06 -13.02 -9.85
N THR A 39 34.54 -13.24 -8.63
CA THR A 39 34.98 -12.13 -7.78
C THR A 39 36.32 -12.48 -7.17
N HIS A 40 37.39 -12.05 -7.82
CA HIS A 40 38.65 -11.80 -7.12
C HIS A 40 38.70 -10.34 -6.68
N SER A 41 38.69 -10.21 -5.34
CA SER A 41 39.55 -9.32 -4.54
C SER A 41 39.67 -7.85 -4.96
N ARG A 42 38.94 -7.01 -4.26
CA ARG A 42 39.48 -5.84 -3.53
C ARG A 42 38.37 -5.27 -2.62
N VAL A 43 38.33 -5.80 -1.41
CA VAL A 43 37.60 -5.16 -0.30
C VAL A 43 38.42 -3.93 0.11
N LEU A 44 38.03 -2.76 -0.35
CA LEU A 44 38.38 -1.51 0.32
C LEU A 44 37.37 -1.31 1.43
N ALA A 45 37.81 -1.58 2.66
CA ALA A 45 37.10 -1.22 3.87
C ALA A 45 36.96 0.30 3.94
N LEU A 46 35.84 0.84 3.49
CA LEU A 46 35.47 2.22 3.72
C LEU A 46 34.81 2.30 5.10
N ASN A 47 35.52 2.98 5.97
CA ASN A 47 35.21 3.24 7.36
C ASN A 47 34.03 4.20 7.45
N TRP A 48 32.84 3.70 7.85
CA TRP A 48 31.58 4.45 7.92
C TRP A 48 31.47 5.42 9.10
N ARG A 49 32.59 5.82 9.71
CA ARG A 49 32.60 6.67 10.89
C ARG A 49 33.06 8.10 10.62
N THR A 50 32.69 8.77 9.55
CA THR A 50 32.83 10.25 9.48
C THR A 50 32.19 10.77 8.20
N ILE A 51 30.85 10.83 8.19
CA ILE A 51 30.14 11.83 7.39
C ILE A 51 29.31 12.64 8.37
N GLU A 52 29.93 13.72 8.87
CA GLU A 52 29.21 14.78 9.55
C GLU A 52 28.29 15.48 8.54
N TRP A 53 27.00 15.22 8.63
CA TRP A 53 25.99 16.04 7.99
C TRP A 53 25.96 17.39 8.72
N ARG A 54 26.62 18.39 8.15
CA ARG A 54 26.41 19.77 8.58
C ARG A 54 24.93 20.12 8.39
N HIS A 55 24.21 20.18 9.48
CA HIS A 55 22.92 20.84 9.57
C HIS A 55 23.10 22.31 9.20
N ASN A 56 22.80 22.68 7.97
CA ASN A 56 22.52 24.07 7.64
C ASN A 56 21.13 24.41 8.23
N SER A 57 21.13 24.79 9.49
CA SER A 57 20.00 25.43 10.15
C SER A 57 19.80 26.81 9.54
N LEU A 58 18.91 26.90 8.55
CA LEU A 58 18.35 28.18 8.16
C LEU A 58 17.45 28.68 9.31
N PRO A 59 17.49 29.98 9.64
CA PRO A 59 16.76 30.51 10.79
C PRO A 59 15.25 30.37 10.55
N LEU A 60 14.55 29.98 11.59
CA LEU A 60 13.09 29.97 11.68
C LEU A 60 12.55 31.38 11.38
N GLY A 61 12.14 31.60 10.14
CA GLY A 61 11.41 32.78 9.71
C GLY A 61 10.02 32.77 10.35
N THR A 62 9.89 33.61 11.34
CA THR A 62 8.65 33.94 12.03
C THR A 62 7.59 34.51 11.08
N ASN A 63 6.35 34.02 11.22
CA ASN A 63 5.09 34.75 10.90
C ASN A 63 4.61 35.02 9.47
N ALA A 64 5.16 34.42 8.40
CA ALA A 64 4.61 34.67 7.06
C ALA A 64 3.61 33.62 6.53
N ASN A 65 3.42 32.48 7.20
CA ASN A 65 2.54 31.39 6.71
C ASN A 65 1.13 31.37 7.31
N ARG A 66 0.78 32.31 8.19
CA ARG A 66 -0.59 32.41 8.75
C ARG A 66 -1.59 33.18 7.88
N ALA A 67 -1.14 33.86 6.86
CA ALA A 67 -1.96 34.86 6.12
C ALA A 67 -2.53 34.40 4.77
N ARG A 68 -2.33 33.17 4.32
CA ARG A 68 -2.82 32.70 3.00
C ARG A 68 -3.93 31.64 3.04
N PHE A 69 -4.63 31.49 4.16
CA PHE A 69 -5.79 30.60 4.32
C PHE A 69 -7.15 31.35 4.32
N LYS A 70 -7.20 32.59 3.84
CA LYS A 70 -8.47 33.27 3.55
C LYS A 70 -8.90 32.94 2.13
N GLY A 71 -9.66 31.86 1.96
CA GLY A 71 -10.24 31.51 0.67
C GLY A 71 -10.49 30.02 0.50
N MET A 72 -11.05 29.37 1.53
CA MET A 72 -11.65 28.05 1.35
C MET A 72 -12.84 27.93 2.29
N ASP A 73 -14.01 28.21 1.75
CA ASP A 73 -15.31 27.79 2.29
C ASP A 73 -15.40 26.26 2.24
N ALA A 74 -14.76 25.57 3.17
CA ALA A 74 -14.82 24.11 3.30
C ALA A 74 -14.65 23.65 4.74
N LEU A 75 -14.95 24.46 5.74
CA LEU A 75 -15.01 24.02 7.15
C LEU A 75 -16.20 23.14 7.46
N SER A 76 -17.20 23.04 6.56
CA SER A 76 -18.42 22.27 6.82
C SER A 76 -18.36 20.79 6.47
N SER A 77 -17.27 20.28 5.89
CA SER A 77 -17.21 18.88 5.43
C SER A 77 -15.93 18.11 5.77
N TRP A 78 -15.09 18.62 6.66
CA TRP A 78 -13.90 17.88 7.14
C TRP A 78 -14.28 16.93 8.30
N PRO A 79 -13.70 15.71 8.40
CA PRO A 79 -12.73 15.10 7.48
C PRO A 79 -13.39 14.65 6.16
N ARG A 80 -12.59 14.60 5.06
CA ARG A 80 -13.04 14.09 3.77
C ARG A 80 -12.77 12.59 3.60
N ASN A 81 -12.04 11.99 4.53
CA ASN A 81 -11.80 10.56 4.56
C ASN A 81 -13.13 9.80 4.63
N ARG A 82 -13.34 8.89 3.68
CA ARG A 82 -14.62 8.18 3.55
C ARG A 82 -14.84 7.17 4.67
N LEU A 83 -13.74 6.60 5.20
CA LEU A 83 -13.81 5.67 6.31
C LEU A 83 -14.31 6.40 7.57
N LEU A 84 -13.71 7.55 7.91
CA LEU A 84 -14.17 8.36 9.04
C LEU A 84 -15.61 8.84 8.87
N ARG A 85 -16.00 9.23 7.66
CA ARG A 85 -17.38 9.68 7.34
C ARG A 85 -18.42 8.56 7.38
N ALA A 86 -18.02 7.30 7.31
CA ALA A 86 -18.91 6.16 7.45
C ALA A 86 -19.27 5.85 8.92
N LEU A 87 -18.56 6.46 9.87
CA LEU A 87 -18.90 6.36 11.29
C LEU A 87 -20.25 7.04 11.61
N PRO A 88 -20.97 6.55 12.62
CA PRO A 88 -22.10 7.29 13.18
C PRO A 88 -21.68 8.71 13.60
N SER A 89 -22.52 9.71 13.33
CA SER A 89 -22.20 11.12 13.61
C SER A 89 -21.79 11.38 15.05
N ARG A 90 -22.37 10.65 16.01
CA ARG A 90 -21.99 10.73 17.43
C ARG A 90 -20.55 10.33 17.65
N ASP A 91 -20.10 9.24 17.03
CA ASP A 91 -18.78 8.67 17.23
C ASP A 91 -17.72 9.48 16.48
N LEU A 92 -18.05 9.96 15.27
CA LEU A 92 -17.17 10.89 14.55
C LEU A 92 -16.94 12.19 15.36
N LYS A 93 -18.01 12.77 15.97
CA LYS A 93 -17.87 13.95 16.83
C LYS A 93 -16.95 13.70 18.03
N ARG A 94 -16.94 12.49 18.58
CA ARG A 94 -16.04 12.12 19.69
C ARG A 94 -14.59 12.00 19.24
N LEU A 95 -14.35 11.60 17.99
CA LEU A 95 -13.00 11.50 17.42
C LEU A 95 -12.44 12.85 16.96
N MET A 96 -13.27 13.81 16.59
CA MET A 96 -12.83 15.09 16.03
C MET A 96 -11.74 15.81 16.84
N PRO A 97 -11.80 15.88 18.19
CA PRO A 97 -10.75 16.52 18.99
C PRO A 97 -9.38 15.83 18.92
N GLU A 98 -9.34 14.54 18.55
CA GLU A 98 -8.12 13.73 18.44
C GLU A 98 -7.51 13.78 17.02
N LEU A 99 -8.17 14.47 16.08
CA LEU A 99 -7.76 14.56 14.69
C LEU A 99 -7.04 15.88 14.41
N GLU A 100 -5.85 15.79 13.85
CA GLU A 100 -5.07 16.92 13.35
C GLU A 100 -5.05 16.89 11.82
N ARG A 101 -5.41 18.00 11.17
CA ARG A 101 -5.30 18.11 9.72
C ARG A 101 -3.89 18.43 9.30
N ILE A 102 -3.28 17.58 8.49
CA ILE A 102 -1.93 17.76 7.96
C ILE A 102 -1.93 17.83 6.43
N ARG A 103 -0.90 18.47 5.86
CA ARG A 103 -0.57 18.38 4.43
C ARG A 103 0.38 17.22 4.21
N CYS A 104 0.18 16.51 3.11
CA CYS A 104 1.02 15.42 2.66
C CYS A 104 1.70 15.85 1.34
N GLN A 105 3.02 16.06 1.37
CA GLN A 105 3.78 16.50 0.19
C GLN A 105 4.20 15.30 -0.66
N TYR A 106 4.34 15.51 -1.96
CA TYR A 106 4.86 14.48 -2.87
C TYR A 106 6.22 13.93 -2.39
N ARG A 107 6.38 12.60 -2.38
CA ARG A 107 7.54 11.85 -1.85
C ARG A 107 7.85 12.04 -0.36
N GLN A 108 6.94 12.63 0.39
CA GLN A 108 7.08 12.67 1.85
C GLN A 108 6.95 11.26 2.42
N ILE A 109 7.87 10.88 3.29
CA ILE A 109 7.77 9.67 4.11
C ILE A 109 6.96 10.03 5.34
N LEU A 110 5.79 9.42 5.51
CA LEU A 110 4.93 9.60 6.69
C LEU A 110 5.35 8.68 7.83
N MET A 111 5.87 7.51 7.49
CA MET A 111 6.36 6.49 8.41
C MET A 111 7.44 5.70 7.70
N ASP A 112 8.52 5.37 8.37
CA ASP A 112 9.56 4.51 7.82
C ASP A 112 9.45 3.08 8.35
N ASP A 113 10.07 2.14 7.64
CA ASP A 113 10.17 0.75 8.05
C ASP A 113 10.91 0.66 9.39
N ASP A 114 10.50 -0.25 10.26
CA ASP A 114 11.01 -0.44 11.63
C ASP A 114 10.92 0.79 12.55
N SER A 115 10.32 1.90 12.09
CA SER A 115 10.12 3.09 12.93
C SER A 115 8.99 2.91 13.93
N SER A 116 9.02 3.71 15.03
CA SER A 116 7.91 3.77 16.00
C SER A 116 6.60 4.17 15.32
N LEU A 117 5.55 3.42 15.56
CA LEU A 117 4.21 3.71 15.07
C LEU A 117 3.51 4.68 16.02
N ASP A 118 3.83 5.97 15.91
CA ASP A 118 3.31 7.00 16.81
C ASP A 118 1.97 7.57 16.36
N HIS A 119 1.67 7.49 15.07
CA HIS A 119 0.47 8.07 14.45
C HIS A 119 -0.16 7.14 13.42
N VAL A 120 -1.46 7.30 13.22
CA VAL A 120 -2.25 6.74 12.13
C VAL A 120 -2.75 7.89 11.27
N PHE A 121 -2.73 7.74 9.95
CA PHE A 121 -3.17 8.77 9.01
C PHE A 121 -4.39 8.28 8.25
N PHE A 122 -5.37 9.16 8.11
CA PHE A 122 -6.59 8.96 7.32
C PHE A 122 -6.55 9.94 6.16
N PRO A 123 -6.16 9.52 4.93
CA PRO A 123 -6.09 10.44 3.79
C PRO A 123 -7.44 11.09 3.49
N ASP A 124 -7.43 12.42 3.38
CA ASP A 124 -8.58 13.22 2.92
C ASP A 124 -8.53 13.43 1.41
N SER A 125 -7.32 13.48 0.86
CA SER A 125 -7.00 13.60 -0.57
C SER A 125 -5.59 13.09 -0.81
N GLY A 126 -5.27 12.81 -2.08
CA GLY A 126 -3.99 12.23 -2.45
C GLY A 126 -3.93 10.72 -2.21
N VAL A 127 -2.74 10.15 -2.39
CA VAL A 127 -2.49 8.71 -2.28
C VAL A 127 -1.21 8.44 -1.50
N VAL A 128 -1.28 7.51 -0.57
CA VAL A 128 -0.15 6.98 0.17
C VAL A 128 0.13 5.56 -0.31
N SER A 129 1.36 5.28 -0.72
CA SER A 129 1.82 3.93 -1.06
C SER A 129 2.48 3.28 0.15
N VAL A 130 2.13 2.03 0.37
CA VAL A 130 2.79 1.12 1.32
C VAL A 130 3.85 0.38 0.54
N VAL A 131 5.12 0.64 0.82
CA VAL A 131 6.24 0.09 0.06
C VAL A 131 7.16 -0.76 0.94
N ALA A 132 7.63 -1.87 0.37
CA ALA A 132 8.78 -2.59 0.90
C ALA A 132 10.05 -1.87 0.49
N VAL A 133 11.03 -1.81 1.40
CA VAL A 133 12.35 -1.22 1.17
C VAL A 133 13.38 -2.33 1.24
N TYR A 134 14.23 -2.44 0.22
CA TYR A 134 15.27 -3.45 0.16
C TYR A 134 16.65 -2.85 0.52
N SER A 135 17.60 -3.72 0.85
CA SER A 135 18.95 -3.32 1.29
C SER A 135 19.75 -2.56 0.23
N ASP A 136 19.41 -2.72 -1.06
CA ASP A 136 19.99 -1.98 -2.19
C ASP A 136 19.33 -0.60 -2.41
N GLY A 137 18.37 -0.23 -1.56
CA GLY A 137 17.61 1.01 -1.66
C GLY A 137 16.43 0.96 -2.64
N SER A 138 16.22 -0.16 -3.33
CA SER A 138 15.05 -0.33 -4.18
C SER A 138 13.77 -0.41 -3.35
N ILE A 139 12.66 0.05 -3.94
CA ILE A 139 11.34 0.00 -3.30
C ILE A 139 10.33 -0.64 -4.24
N ILE A 140 9.38 -1.38 -3.68
CA ILE A 140 8.27 -1.98 -4.42
C ILE A 140 6.98 -1.70 -3.68
N GLU A 141 5.96 -1.26 -4.42
CA GLU A 141 4.63 -1.02 -3.84
C GLU A 141 3.91 -2.34 -3.55
N MET A 142 3.47 -2.47 -2.31
CA MET A 142 2.64 -3.59 -1.86
C MET A 142 1.16 -3.24 -1.91
N ALA A 143 0.81 -2.00 -1.56
CA ALA A 143 -0.57 -1.51 -1.54
C ALA A 143 -0.64 0.01 -1.65
N THR A 144 -1.82 0.53 -1.95
CA THR A 144 -2.12 1.97 -1.98
C THR A 144 -3.30 2.28 -1.08
N ILE A 145 -3.25 3.44 -0.42
CA ILE A 145 -4.25 3.93 0.51
C ILE A 145 -4.69 5.34 0.07
N GLY A 146 -5.97 5.53 -0.11
CA GLY A 146 -6.60 6.81 -0.39
C GLY A 146 -7.66 7.16 0.65
N ARG A 147 -8.65 7.93 0.23
CA ARG A 147 -9.78 8.39 1.08
C ARG A 147 -10.61 7.27 1.69
N GLU A 148 -10.51 6.07 1.16
CA GLU A 148 -11.25 4.89 1.61
C GLU A 148 -10.66 4.22 2.84
N GLY A 149 -9.49 4.63 3.30
CA GLY A 149 -8.76 3.87 4.30
C GLY A 149 -7.95 4.67 5.31
N PHE A 150 -7.12 3.96 6.05
CA PHE A 150 -6.13 4.50 6.96
C PHE A 150 -4.79 3.76 6.83
N THR A 151 -3.71 4.42 7.23
CA THR A 151 -2.35 3.85 7.19
C THR A 151 -2.07 2.99 8.42
N ASP A 152 -1.00 2.17 8.31
CA ASP A 152 -0.53 1.34 9.42
C ASP A 152 -1.62 0.46 10.01
N VAL A 153 -2.23 -0.35 9.14
CA VAL A 153 -3.32 -1.27 9.52
C VAL A 153 -2.95 -2.17 10.70
N GLN A 154 -1.66 -2.40 10.94
CA GLN A 154 -1.13 -3.17 12.06
C GLN A 154 -1.37 -2.48 13.42
N ALA A 155 -1.57 -1.15 13.44
CA ALA A 155 -2.01 -0.44 14.66
C ALA A 155 -3.32 -0.99 15.22
N ALA A 156 -4.21 -1.50 14.36
CA ALA A 156 -5.47 -2.13 14.77
C ALA A 156 -5.26 -3.41 15.60
N PHE A 157 -4.07 -4.02 15.49
CA PHE A 157 -3.66 -5.22 16.25
C PHE A 157 -2.66 -4.90 17.36
N GLY A 158 -2.45 -3.63 17.67
CA GLY A 158 -1.57 -3.21 18.75
C GLY A 158 -0.08 -3.16 18.40
N ALA A 159 0.29 -3.20 17.11
CA ALA A 159 1.68 -3.03 16.70
C ALA A 159 2.25 -1.70 17.21
N LYS A 160 3.55 -1.73 17.58
CA LYS A 160 4.28 -0.56 18.09
C LYS A 160 5.27 0.00 17.06
N THR A 161 5.61 -0.79 16.05
CA THR A 161 6.52 -0.44 14.96
C THR A 161 5.83 -0.69 13.62
N SER A 162 6.19 0.06 12.59
CA SER A 162 5.75 -0.17 11.22
C SER A 162 6.61 -1.25 10.58
N SER A 163 6.04 -2.07 9.70
CA SER A 163 6.76 -3.07 8.90
C SER A 163 6.80 -2.71 7.42
N ALA A 164 6.62 -1.42 7.11
CA ALA A 164 6.67 -0.91 5.75
C ALA A 164 6.87 0.61 5.76
N ARG A 165 7.45 1.14 4.71
CA ARG A 165 7.51 2.58 4.51
C ARG A 165 6.20 3.08 3.91
N LEU A 166 5.68 4.20 4.46
CA LEU A 166 4.54 4.95 3.92
C LEU A 166 5.03 6.14 3.13
N LEU A 167 4.88 6.09 1.82
CA LEU A 167 5.35 7.11 0.89
C LEU A 167 4.17 7.86 0.26
N VAL A 168 4.13 9.18 0.38
CA VAL A 168 3.13 10.01 -0.31
C VAL A 168 3.40 9.99 -1.81
N GLN A 169 2.51 9.34 -2.55
CA GLN A 169 2.59 9.17 -3.99
C GLN A 169 1.92 10.31 -4.76
N ILE A 170 0.73 10.68 -4.34
CA ILE A 170 0.01 11.86 -4.83
C ILE A 170 -0.18 12.79 -3.65
N GLN A 171 0.30 14.02 -3.79
CA GLN A 171 0.17 15.04 -2.74
C GLN A 171 -1.30 15.29 -2.36
N GLY A 172 -1.52 15.65 -1.10
CA GLY A 172 -2.86 15.89 -0.60
C GLY A 172 -2.90 16.34 0.85
N SER A 173 -3.87 15.85 1.58
CA SER A 173 -4.02 16.07 3.02
C SER A 173 -4.54 14.82 3.72
N ALA A 174 -4.30 14.72 5.01
CA ALA A 174 -4.80 13.64 5.85
C ALA A 174 -5.25 14.17 7.21
N ALA A 175 -6.15 13.43 7.85
CA ALA A 175 -6.37 13.54 9.27
C ALA A 175 -5.38 12.61 9.98
N LYS A 176 -4.54 13.18 10.85
CA LYS A 176 -3.55 12.47 11.65
C LYS A 176 -4.12 12.24 13.06
N MET A 177 -3.97 11.05 13.61
CA MET A 177 -4.37 10.68 14.96
C MET A 177 -3.19 10.01 15.66
N SER A 178 -2.97 10.29 16.94
CA SER A 178 -1.97 9.57 17.72
C SER A 178 -2.36 8.09 17.86
N ARG A 179 -1.38 7.19 17.86
CA ARG A 179 -1.61 5.75 18.09
C ARG A 179 -2.38 5.50 19.40
N ALA A 180 -2.04 6.25 20.47
CA ALA A 180 -2.73 6.13 21.74
C ALA A 180 -4.22 6.48 21.65
N ALA A 181 -4.58 7.55 20.93
CA ALA A 181 -5.96 7.93 20.69
C ALA A 181 -6.68 6.90 19.82
N PHE A 182 -6.03 6.39 18.78
CA PHE A 182 -6.55 5.32 17.92
C PHE A 182 -6.84 4.05 18.72
N THR A 183 -5.92 3.60 19.57
CA THR A 183 -6.11 2.42 20.44
C THR A 183 -7.29 2.62 21.37
N ARG A 184 -7.36 3.77 22.09
CA ARG A 184 -8.52 4.08 22.94
C ARG A 184 -9.85 4.07 22.18
N ALA A 185 -9.86 4.60 20.95
CA ALA A 185 -11.06 4.59 20.12
C ALA A 185 -11.46 3.16 19.71
N MET A 186 -10.50 2.33 19.34
CA MET A 186 -10.72 0.91 19.02
C MET A 186 -11.27 0.11 20.20
N GLU A 187 -10.85 0.43 21.42
CA GLU A 187 -11.30 -0.25 22.65
C GLU A 187 -12.65 0.24 23.15
N SER A 188 -12.91 1.56 23.09
CA SER A 188 -14.08 2.17 23.72
C SER A 188 -15.25 2.44 22.77
N MET A 189 -15.07 2.27 21.45
CA MET A 189 -16.08 2.62 20.44
C MET A 189 -16.30 1.43 19.47
N PRO A 190 -17.32 0.57 19.71
CA PRO A 190 -17.58 -0.62 18.89
C PRO A 190 -17.78 -0.33 17.38
N SER A 191 -18.35 0.82 17.04
CA SER A 191 -18.51 1.24 15.63
C SER A 191 -17.19 1.52 14.95
N VAL A 192 -16.23 2.14 15.65
CA VAL A 192 -14.87 2.38 15.17
C VAL A 192 -14.18 1.04 14.97
N ARG A 193 -14.19 0.18 15.98
CA ARG A 193 -13.61 -1.16 15.92
C ARG A 193 -14.11 -1.94 14.71
N LYS A 194 -15.42 -2.07 14.57
CA LYS A 194 -16.06 -2.81 13.46
C LYS A 194 -15.65 -2.26 12.09
N LEU A 195 -15.58 -0.93 11.94
CA LEU A 195 -15.25 -0.29 10.67
C LEU A 195 -13.78 -0.45 10.33
N MET A 196 -12.88 -0.29 11.31
CA MET A 196 -11.43 -0.47 11.09
C MET A 196 -11.10 -1.93 10.78
N ASP A 197 -11.69 -2.90 11.48
CA ASP A 197 -11.53 -4.33 11.19
C ASP A 197 -12.01 -4.68 9.78
N ALA A 198 -13.11 -4.12 9.32
CA ALA A 198 -13.60 -4.30 7.94
C ALA A 198 -12.63 -3.71 6.91
N TYR A 199 -12.02 -2.55 7.21
CA TYR A 199 -11.00 -1.97 6.33
C TYR A 199 -9.73 -2.82 6.28
N VAL A 200 -9.29 -3.35 7.42
CA VAL A 200 -8.12 -4.25 7.45
C VAL A 200 -8.33 -5.47 6.55
N GLN A 201 -9.54 -6.06 6.58
CA GLN A 201 -9.88 -7.17 5.68
C GLN A 201 -9.82 -6.75 4.20
N ALA A 202 -10.40 -5.59 3.87
CA ALA A 202 -10.34 -5.03 2.52
C ALA A 202 -8.91 -4.74 2.06
N PHE A 203 -8.08 -4.17 2.93
CA PHE A 203 -6.67 -3.91 2.68
C PHE A 203 -5.89 -5.20 2.43
N LEU A 204 -6.10 -6.22 3.25
CA LEU A 204 -5.46 -7.53 3.07
C LEU A 204 -5.81 -8.17 1.71
N VAL A 205 -7.07 -8.06 1.28
CA VAL A 205 -7.48 -8.50 -0.07
C VAL A 205 -6.68 -7.78 -1.15
N GLN A 206 -6.50 -6.45 -1.04
CA GLN A 206 -5.71 -5.69 -2.01
C GLN A 206 -4.26 -6.19 -2.07
N VAL A 207 -3.64 -6.44 -0.92
CA VAL A 207 -2.26 -6.97 -0.85
C VAL A 207 -2.17 -8.36 -1.48
N MET A 208 -3.04 -9.29 -1.11
CA MET A 208 -3.05 -10.66 -1.64
C MET A 208 -3.24 -10.70 -3.16
N VAL A 209 -4.17 -9.89 -3.68
CA VAL A 209 -4.40 -9.77 -5.12
C VAL A 209 -3.19 -9.14 -5.82
N SER A 210 -2.51 -8.17 -5.19
CA SER A 210 -1.31 -7.55 -5.75
C SER A 210 -0.16 -8.56 -5.88
N VAL A 211 0.05 -9.41 -4.87
CA VAL A 211 1.05 -10.49 -4.91
C VAL A 211 0.77 -11.45 -6.07
N ALA A 212 -0.45 -11.98 -6.17
CA ALA A 212 -0.84 -12.88 -7.25
C ALA A 212 -0.71 -12.21 -8.63
N CYS A 213 -1.14 -10.95 -8.75
CA CYS A 213 -1.06 -10.17 -9.98
C CYS A 213 0.39 -9.97 -10.45
N ASN A 214 1.32 -9.74 -9.52
CA ASN A 214 2.74 -9.53 -9.85
C ASN A 214 3.38 -10.78 -10.46
N GLY A 215 2.95 -11.98 -10.04
CA GLY A 215 3.46 -13.26 -10.56
C GLY A 215 2.79 -13.76 -11.84
N THR A 216 1.59 -13.25 -12.20
CA THR A 216 0.77 -13.89 -13.26
C THR A 216 0.45 -12.98 -14.45
N HIS A 217 0.47 -11.66 -14.28
CA HIS A 217 0.03 -10.74 -15.33
C HIS A 217 1.18 -9.94 -15.96
N SER A 218 1.01 -9.62 -17.26
CA SER A 218 1.98 -8.82 -18.00
C SER A 218 2.13 -7.42 -17.41
N LEU A 219 3.31 -6.80 -17.62
CA LEU A 219 3.57 -5.44 -17.13
C LEU A 219 2.57 -4.42 -17.67
N LYS A 220 2.15 -4.54 -18.92
CA LYS A 220 1.10 -3.68 -19.51
C LYS A 220 -0.20 -3.76 -18.74
N GLN A 221 -0.67 -4.98 -18.41
CA GLN A 221 -1.89 -5.19 -17.63
C GLN A 221 -1.75 -4.65 -16.20
N ARG A 222 -0.60 -4.85 -15.57
CA ARG A 222 -0.28 -4.34 -14.23
C ARG A 222 -0.23 -2.82 -14.21
N LEU A 223 0.37 -2.19 -15.23
CA LEU A 223 0.42 -0.72 -15.38
C LEU A 223 -0.98 -0.15 -15.56
N ALA A 224 -1.80 -0.74 -16.43
CA ALA A 224 -3.19 -0.31 -16.62
C ALA A 224 -4.00 -0.41 -15.31
N ARG A 225 -3.88 -1.52 -14.57
CA ARG A 225 -4.47 -1.70 -13.25
C ARG A 225 -4.02 -0.61 -12.27
N TRP A 226 -2.73 -0.36 -12.19
CA TRP A 226 -2.15 0.64 -11.29
C TRP A 226 -2.68 2.04 -11.58
N LEU A 227 -2.69 2.46 -12.84
CA LEU A 227 -3.24 3.76 -13.25
C LEU A 227 -4.71 3.91 -12.86
N LEU A 228 -5.52 2.88 -13.06
CA LEU A 228 -6.93 2.86 -12.65
C LEU A 228 -7.09 2.97 -11.13
N MET A 229 -6.27 2.27 -10.35
CA MET A 229 -6.29 2.34 -8.88
C MET A 229 -5.90 3.73 -8.38
N MET A 230 -4.93 4.39 -9.02
CA MET A 230 -4.58 5.79 -8.72
C MET A 230 -5.73 6.73 -9.04
N ARG A 231 -6.37 6.55 -10.21
CA ARG A 231 -7.51 7.37 -10.64
C ARG A 231 -8.71 7.24 -9.71
N ASP A 232 -8.98 6.04 -9.19
CA ASP A 232 -10.08 5.83 -8.23
C ASP A 232 -9.91 6.64 -6.94
N ARG A 233 -8.65 6.98 -6.60
CA ARG A 233 -8.25 7.73 -5.39
C ARG A 233 -7.95 9.19 -5.65
N SER A 234 -7.81 9.59 -6.92
CA SER A 234 -7.60 10.96 -7.37
C SER A 234 -8.89 11.59 -7.84
N ASP A 235 -8.99 12.93 -7.79
CA ASP A 235 -10.12 13.67 -8.35
C ASP A 235 -9.93 13.94 -9.86
N ASP A 236 -8.70 13.81 -10.39
CA ASP A 236 -8.31 14.13 -11.76
C ASP A 236 -7.93 12.89 -12.58
N ASP A 237 -8.15 12.95 -13.90
CA ASP A 237 -7.66 11.94 -14.85
C ASP A 237 -6.17 12.12 -15.17
N ALA A 238 -5.60 13.29 -14.90
CA ALA A 238 -4.18 13.60 -15.00
C ALA A 238 -3.47 13.18 -13.69
N LEU A 239 -2.80 12.05 -13.71
CA LEU A 239 -2.11 11.47 -12.57
C LEU A 239 -0.66 11.99 -12.52
N PRO A 240 -0.25 12.71 -11.48
CA PRO A 240 1.14 13.14 -11.32
C PRO A 240 2.04 11.92 -11.08
N THR A 241 2.77 11.50 -12.12
CA THR A 241 3.67 10.35 -12.06
C THR A 241 4.78 10.47 -13.08
N THR A 242 5.90 9.78 -12.84
CA THR A 242 7.04 9.67 -13.75
C THR A 242 7.31 8.21 -14.09
N GLN A 243 8.04 7.98 -15.19
CA GLN A 243 8.42 6.61 -15.56
C GLN A 243 9.32 5.94 -14.51
N ASP A 244 10.15 6.72 -13.82
CA ASP A 244 10.99 6.22 -12.74
C ASP A 244 10.14 5.77 -11.56
N LEU A 245 9.17 6.60 -11.14
CA LEU A 245 8.22 6.22 -10.09
C LEU A 245 7.39 4.98 -10.46
N LEU A 246 6.91 4.90 -11.71
CA LEU A 246 6.19 3.71 -12.18
C LEU A 246 7.06 2.46 -12.14
N ALA A 247 8.36 2.59 -12.47
CA ALA A 247 9.31 1.50 -12.40
C ALA A 247 9.53 1.02 -10.96
N GLU A 248 9.73 1.96 -10.03
CA GLU A 248 9.82 1.70 -8.59
C GLU A 248 8.56 0.97 -8.09
N MET A 249 7.37 1.53 -8.34
CA MET A 249 6.11 0.97 -7.82
C MET A 249 5.78 -0.42 -8.40
N LEU A 250 6.09 -0.67 -9.67
CA LEU A 250 5.81 -1.94 -10.31
C LEU A 250 6.96 -2.96 -10.20
N GLY A 251 8.06 -2.58 -9.55
CA GLY A 251 9.22 -3.46 -9.33
C GLY A 251 9.87 -3.91 -10.63
N VAL A 252 10.09 -3.00 -11.58
CA VAL A 252 10.69 -3.29 -12.89
C VAL A 252 11.65 -2.20 -13.32
N GLN A 253 12.46 -2.46 -14.35
CA GLN A 253 13.34 -1.45 -14.92
C GLN A 253 12.57 -0.42 -15.76
N ARG A 254 13.03 0.84 -15.74
CA ARG A 254 12.44 1.96 -16.50
C ARG A 254 12.22 1.69 -18.00
N PRO A 255 13.13 1.04 -18.76
CA PRO A 255 12.89 0.70 -20.16
C PRO A 255 11.62 -0.13 -20.37
N SER A 256 11.35 -1.09 -19.47
CA SER A 256 10.15 -1.93 -19.53
C SER A 256 8.87 -1.12 -19.34
N ILE A 257 8.86 -0.15 -18.41
CA ILE A 257 7.75 0.80 -18.25
C ILE A 257 7.55 1.62 -19.51
N THR A 258 8.64 2.09 -20.13
CA THR A 258 8.55 2.90 -21.35
C THR A 258 7.84 2.12 -22.48
N ILE A 259 8.16 0.83 -22.63
CA ILE A 259 7.52 -0.04 -23.63
C ILE A 259 6.03 -0.22 -23.30
N ALA A 260 5.70 -0.64 -22.08
CA ALA A 260 4.31 -0.87 -21.67
C ALA A 260 3.45 0.40 -21.79
N ALA A 261 3.97 1.56 -21.38
CA ALA A 261 3.27 2.83 -21.48
C ALA A 261 3.07 3.28 -22.93
N ARG A 262 4.06 3.05 -23.83
CA ARG A 262 3.89 3.31 -25.28
C ARG A 262 2.80 2.47 -25.90
N GLU A 263 2.66 1.22 -25.48
CA GLU A 263 1.58 0.36 -25.99
C GLU A 263 0.19 0.87 -25.59
N LEU A 264 0.02 1.31 -24.34
CA LEU A 264 -1.22 1.90 -23.87
C LEU A 264 -1.51 3.24 -24.57
N GLU A 265 -0.49 4.06 -24.83
CA GLU A 265 -0.62 5.34 -25.54
C GLU A 265 -0.97 5.13 -27.02
N ARG A 266 -0.32 4.20 -27.72
CA ARG A 266 -0.66 3.84 -29.13
C ARG A 266 -2.10 3.32 -29.27
N ALA A 267 -2.62 2.69 -28.20
CA ALA A 267 -4.01 2.25 -28.16
C ALA A 267 -4.99 3.39 -27.81
N GLY A 268 -4.51 4.63 -27.63
CA GLY A 268 -5.34 5.79 -27.31
C GLY A 268 -5.93 5.78 -25.89
N LEU A 269 -5.37 4.97 -24.98
CA LEU A 269 -5.91 4.79 -23.63
C LEU A 269 -5.36 5.81 -22.63
N ILE A 270 -4.13 6.24 -22.85
CA ILE A 270 -3.43 7.22 -22.02
C ILE A 270 -2.65 8.22 -22.88
N GLU A 271 -2.33 9.36 -22.31
CA GLU A 271 -1.37 10.34 -22.83
C GLU A 271 -0.22 10.50 -21.81
N ARG A 272 1.03 10.49 -22.29
CA ARG A 272 2.22 10.65 -21.46
C ARG A 272 2.74 12.07 -21.53
N GLY A 273 2.64 12.80 -20.42
CA GLY A 273 3.26 14.10 -20.24
C GLY A 273 4.63 14.02 -19.56
N ARG A 274 5.24 15.19 -19.33
CA ARG A 274 6.60 15.29 -18.74
C ARG A 274 6.67 14.72 -17.31
N ARG A 275 5.63 14.90 -16.49
CA ARG A 275 5.54 14.47 -15.08
C ARG A 275 4.14 13.97 -14.73
N GLN A 276 3.42 13.52 -15.71
CA GLN A 276 2.06 13.03 -15.54
C GLN A 276 1.71 12.00 -16.60
N VAL A 277 0.71 11.20 -16.30
CA VAL A 277 0.01 10.34 -17.24
C VAL A 277 -1.47 10.68 -17.15
N THR A 278 -2.08 11.04 -18.29
CA THR A 278 -3.51 11.34 -18.36
C THR A 278 -4.26 10.13 -18.91
N ILE A 279 -5.32 9.71 -18.25
CA ILE A 279 -6.20 8.65 -18.73
C ILE A 279 -7.19 9.26 -19.71
N LEU A 280 -7.13 8.84 -21.00
CA LEU A 280 -8.01 9.32 -22.07
C LEU A 280 -9.25 8.46 -22.19
N ASP A 281 -9.10 7.14 -22.13
CA ASP A 281 -10.21 6.19 -22.19
C ASP A 281 -10.17 5.23 -21.00
N ARG A 282 -10.95 5.55 -19.97
CA ARG A 282 -11.05 4.71 -18.76
C ARG A 282 -11.66 3.33 -19.06
N LYS A 283 -12.63 3.24 -19.96
CA LYS A 283 -13.29 1.96 -20.31
C LYS A 283 -12.32 1.05 -21.07
N GLY A 284 -11.60 1.59 -22.04
CA GLY A 284 -10.55 0.89 -22.75
C GLY A 284 -9.41 0.47 -21.85
N LEU A 285 -8.96 1.35 -20.93
CA LEU A 285 -7.92 1.05 -19.95
C LEU A 285 -8.36 -0.07 -18.99
N THR A 286 -9.64 -0.11 -18.59
CA THR A 286 -10.20 -1.21 -17.80
C THR A 286 -10.13 -2.54 -18.55
N LYS A 287 -10.44 -2.55 -19.85
CA LYS A 287 -10.32 -3.76 -20.70
C LYS A 287 -8.85 -4.18 -20.89
N ALA A 288 -7.92 -3.22 -20.94
CA ALA A 288 -6.49 -3.48 -21.08
C ALA A 288 -5.85 -3.94 -19.77
N SER A 289 -6.48 -3.68 -18.61
CA SER A 289 -6.02 -4.15 -17.32
C SER A 289 -6.28 -5.64 -17.12
N CYS A 290 -5.62 -6.24 -16.12
CA CYS A 290 -5.99 -7.59 -15.68
C CYS A 290 -7.28 -7.55 -14.84
N GLY A 291 -7.97 -8.71 -14.75
CA GLY A 291 -9.16 -8.88 -13.92
C GLY A 291 -8.97 -8.57 -12.44
N CYS A 292 -7.70 -8.46 -11.98
CA CYS A 292 -7.36 -8.08 -10.61
C CYS A 292 -7.89 -6.70 -10.22
N TYR A 293 -8.01 -5.77 -11.17
CA TYR A 293 -8.60 -4.45 -10.89
C TYR A 293 -10.07 -4.58 -10.44
N GLN A 294 -10.86 -5.32 -11.19
CA GLN A 294 -12.27 -5.51 -10.86
C GLN A 294 -12.43 -6.36 -9.59
N LEU A 295 -11.62 -7.41 -9.45
CA LEU A 295 -11.64 -8.28 -8.28
C LEU A 295 -11.37 -7.51 -6.97
N VAL A 296 -10.38 -6.61 -6.94
CA VAL A 296 -10.12 -5.76 -5.78
C VAL A 296 -11.32 -4.88 -5.49
N ARG A 297 -11.89 -4.21 -6.49
CA ARG A 297 -13.06 -3.33 -6.31
C ARG A 297 -14.25 -4.07 -5.70
N GLU A 298 -14.60 -5.22 -6.24
CA GLU A 298 -15.73 -6.04 -5.77
C GLU A 298 -15.51 -6.52 -4.33
N ARG A 299 -14.32 -7.03 -4.04
CA ARG A 299 -13.98 -7.53 -2.70
C ARG A 299 -13.93 -6.43 -1.67
N VAL A 300 -13.35 -5.27 -2.02
CA VAL A 300 -13.32 -4.13 -1.10
C VAL A 300 -14.73 -3.57 -0.90
N ALA A 301 -15.54 -3.45 -1.95
CA ALA A 301 -16.93 -3.01 -1.85
C ALA A 301 -17.80 -3.97 -1.00
N PHE A 302 -17.48 -5.27 -1.00
CA PHE A 302 -18.13 -6.24 -0.12
C PHE A 302 -17.87 -5.96 1.36
N HIS A 303 -16.63 -5.63 1.73
CA HIS A 303 -16.27 -5.31 3.11
C HIS A 303 -16.67 -3.88 3.51
N LEU A 304 -16.60 -2.93 2.56
CA LEU A 304 -16.78 -1.50 2.78
C LEU A 304 -17.76 -0.87 1.77
N PRO A 305 -19.04 -1.27 1.76
CA PRO A 305 -19.97 -0.86 0.70
C PRO A 305 -20.24 0.65 0.63
N LYS A 306 -19.96 1.39 1.73
CA LYS A 306 -20.21 2.85 1.82
C LYS A 306 -18.97 3.70 1.59
N THR A 307 -17.79 3.12 1.48
CA THR A 307 -16.53 3.88 1.54
C THR A 307 -15.71 3.84 0.27
N TYR A 308 -15.87 2.81 -0.56
CA TYR A 308 -14.93 2.55 -1.65
C TYR A 308 -15.20 3.31 -2.96
N LEU A 309 -16.42 3.78 -3.21
CA LEU A 309 -16.78 4.49 -4.45
C LEU A 309 -17.45 5.82 -4.19
#